data_fca13f7e49041f827df0c35fc4a59970
#
_entry.id   fca13f7e49041f827df0c35fc4a59970
#
_cell.length_a   1.000
_cell.length_b   1.000
_cell.length_c   1.000
_cell.angle_alpha   90.00
_cell.angle_beta   90.00
_cell.angle_gamma   90.00
#
_symmetry.space_group_name_H-M   'P 1'
#
loop_
_entity.id
_entity.type
_entity.pdbx_description
1 polymer ?
#
loop_
_entity_poly.entity_id
_entity_poly.type
_entity_poly.pdbx_seq_one_letter_code
_entity_poly.pdbx_strand_id
1 'polypeptide(L)'
;VHPGEWFRLAVCANTNGREANPAFPSSRVQDDAFLDRFNFITFDYLKPSKESEIIAKAFPMIGMTTISTMLTVANALRDATLGPKVGRRRDASRTNGITALLTFRGLKSWADQMVKRGFEATLEDCLETAFLAGLDSQTYVALMGDGGILRKVAGDALSKTPKQLEGK
;
A
#
# COMPACT_ATOMS: atom_id res chain seq x y z
N VAL A 1 -32.27 18.23 19.16
CA VAL A 1 -31.01 18.81 19.63
C VAL A 1 -30.41 19.58 18.45
N HIS A 2 -30.22 20.89 18.62
CA HIS A 2 -29.55 21.70 17.59
C HIS A 2 -28.04 21.74 17.91
N PRO A 3 -27.18 21.61 16.88
CA PRO A 3 -25.73 21.75 17.07
C PRO A 3 -25.42 23.16 17.62
N GLY A 4 -24.51 23.25 18.57
CA GLY A 4 -24.01 24.54 19.07
C GLY A 4 -23.28 25.33 17.97
N GLU A 5 -23.09 26.63 18.17
CA GLU A 5 -22.46 27.56 17.23
C GLU A 5 -21.06 27.10 16.77
N TRP A 6 -20.34 26.43 17.65
CA TRP A 6 -18.97 25.92 17.41
C TRP A 6 -18.91 24.46 16.97
N PHE A 7 -20.05 23.82 16.72
CA PHE A 7 -20.08 22.44 16.27
C PHE A 7 -19.36 22.28 14.92
N ARG A 8 -18.48 21.32 14.85
CA ARG A 8 -17.79 20.91 13.61
C ARG A 8 -17.87 19.40 13.47
N LEU A 9 -18.16 18.93 12.27
CA LEU A 9 -18.20 17.51 11.95
C LEU A 9 -17.03 17.19 11.00
N ALA A 10 -16.18 16.23 11.39
CA ALA A 10 -15.16 15.66 10.54
C ALA A 10 -15.48 14.20 10.26
N VAL A 11 -15.44 13.79 8.99
CA VAL A 11 -15.69 12.42 8.54
C VAL A 11 -14.50 11.93 7.75
N CYS A 12 -14.04 10.71 8.04
CA CYS A 12 -13.00 10.03 7.28
C CYS A 12 -13.63 8.90 6.45
N ALA A 13 -13.26 8.83 5.18
CA ALA A 13 -13.71 7.78 4.29
C ALA A 13 -12.58 7.34 3.35
N ASN A 14 -12.67 6.12 2.82
CA ASN A 14 -11.70 5.59 1.86
C ASN A 14 -11.95 6.09 0.43
N THR A 15 -13.12 6.65 0.17
CA THR A 15 -13.51 7.23 -1.12
C THR A 15 -14.11 8.61 -0.91
N ASN A 16 -14.19 9.40 -1.99
CA ASN A 16 -14.87 10.69 -1.96
C ASN A 16 -16.41 10.58 -2.03
N GLY A 17 -16.94 9.35 -2.16
CA GLY A 17 -18.38 9.09 -2.24
C GLY A 17 -19.04 9.42 -3.57
N ARG A 18 -18.33 9.99 -4.55
CA ARG A 18 -18.92 10.40 -5.86
C ARG A 18 -18.96 9.28 -6.89
N GLU A 19 -18.12 8.27 -6.73
CA GLU A 19 -18.01 7.14 -7.65
C GLU A 19 -17.70 5.84 -6.92
N ALA A 20 -18.10 4.72 -7.53
CA ALA A 20 -17.72 3.41 -7.06
C ALA A 20 -16.20 3.20 -7.28
N ASN A 21 -15.53 2.63 -6.30
CA ASN A 21 -14.11 2.32 -6.39
C ASN A 21 -13.89 0.82 -6.18
N PRO A 22 -13.36 0.08 -7.18
CA PRO A 22 -13.12 -1.36 -7.07
C PRO A 22 -12.21 -1.76 -5.89
N ALA A 23 -11.28 -0.89 -5.50
CA ALA A 23 -10.41 -1.12 -4.34
C ALA A 23 -11.17 -1.06 -3.00
N PHE A 24 -12.38 -0.50 -2.99
CA PHE A 24 -13.21 -0.34 -1.81
C PHE A 24 -14.67 -0.72 -2.11
N PRO A 25 -14.95 -2.01 -2.40
CA PRO A 25 -16.26 -2.47 -2.90
C PRO A 25 -17.43 -2.25 -1.93
N SER A 26 -17.14 -2.09 -0.64
CA SER A 26 -18.13 -1.75 0.38
C SER A 26 -18.52 -0.27 0.40
N SER A 27 -17.79 0.60 -0.32
CA SER A 27 -18.09 2.03 -0.39
C SER A 27 -19.26 2.27 -1.34
N ARG A 28 -20.28 2.98 -0.86
CA ARG A 28 -21.45 3.36 -1.66
C ARG A 28 -21.30 4.78 -2.19
N VAL A 29 -21.83 5.02 -3.38
CA VAL A 29 -21.99 6.36 -3.92
C VAL A 29 -22.98 7.12 -3.03
N GLN A 30 -22.60 8.34 -2.67
CA GLN A 30 -23.39 9.23 -1.83
C GLN A 30 -24.14 10.24 -2.71
N ASP A 31 -25.23 10.77 -2.18
CA ASP A 31 -26.00 11.85 -2.82
C ASP A 31 -25.14 13.13 -2.92
N ASP A 32 -25.16 13.79 -4.10
CA ASP A 32 -24.39 15.01 -4.34
C ASP A 32 -24.81 16.15 -3.40
N ALA A 33 -26.09 16.28 -3.08
CA ALA A 33 -26.56 17.29 -2.14
C ALA A 33 -26.05 17.07 -0.71
N PHE A 34 -25.78 15.81 -0.34
CA PHE A 34 -25.10 15.49 0.91
C PHE A 34 -23.62 15.87 0.83
N LEU A 35 -22.94 15.52 -0.26
CA LEU A 35 -21.51 15.76 -0.44
C LEU A 35 -21.17 17.26 -0.53
N ASP A 36 -22.03 18.07 -1.10
CA ASP A 36 -21.83 19.53 -1.25
C ASP A 36 -21.82 20.29 0.09
N ARG A 37 -22.20 19.63 1.18
CA ARG A 37 -22.11 20.19 2.53
C ARG A 37 -20.72 20.03 3.18
N PHE A 38 -19.80 19.32 2.52
CA PHE A 38 -18.46 19.03 3.06
C PHE A 38 -17.37 19.70 2.25
N ASN A 39 -16.35 20.16 2.95
CA ASN A 39 -15.07 20.51 2.36
C ASN A 39 -14.19 19.25 2.33
N PHE A 40 -13.76 18.84 1.13
CA PHE A 40 -12.97 17.62 0.96
C PHE A 40 -11.48 17.91 1.10
N ILE A 41 -10.82 17.12 1.92
CA ILE A 41 -9.36 17.04 2.01
C ILE A 41 -8.96 15.63 1.61
N THR A 42 -8.23 15.49 0.51
CA THR A 42 -7.76 14.18 0.04
C THR A 42 -6.36 13.91 0.58
N PHE A 43 -6.22 12.78 1.25
CA PHE A 43 -4.93 12.25 1.66
C PHE A 43 -4.54 11.09 0.76
N ASP A 44 -3.32 11.12 0.23
CA ASP A 44 -2.70 9.99 -0.45
C ASP A 44 -1.59 9.40 0.44
N TYR A 45 -0.99 8.31 -0.01
CA TYR A 45 0.20 7.76 0.65
C TYR A 45 1.31 8.79 0.76
N LEU A 46 2.10 8.68 1.79
CA LEU A 46 3.29 9.51 1.97
C LEU A 46 4.23 9.38 0.76
N LYS A 47 5.05 10.40 0.55
CA LYS A 47 6.12 10.29 -0.45
C LYS A 47 7.07 9.14 -0.06
N PRO A 48 7.60 8.37 -1.03
CA PRO A 48 8.51 7.24 -0.74
C PRO A 48 9.69 7.63 0.16
N SER A 49 10.24 8.84 0.02
CA SER A 49 11.31 9.34 0.88
C SER A 49 10.89 9.48 2.35
N LYS A 50 9.64 9.86 2.60
CA LYS A 50 9.11 9.97 3.97
C LYS A 50 8.74 8.60 4.54
N GLU A 51 8.20 7.70 3.75
CA GLU A 51 7.97 6.32 4.17
C GLU A 51 9.29 5.63 4.51
N SER A 52 10.33 5.81 3.67
CA SER A 52 11.68 5.30 3.92
C SER A 52 12.24 5.80 5.25
N GLU A 53 12.16 7.10 5.51
CA GLU A 53 12.63 7.70 6.77
C GLU A 53 11.93 7.11 7.99
N ILE A 54 10.60 6.92 7.92
CA ILE A 54 9.83 6.39 9.04
C ILE A 54 10.16 4.91 9.27
N ILE A 55 10.30 4.10 8.19
CA ILE A 55 10.67 2.68 8.31
C ILE A 55 12.09 2.55 8.86
N ALA A 56 13.05 3.32 8.35
CA ALA A 56 14.42 3.29 8.83
C ALA A 56 14.54 3.66 10.32
N LYS A 57 13.74 4.62 10.79
CA LYS A 57 13.68 4.97 12.22
C LYS A 57 13.03 3.87 13.07
N ALA A 58 11.99 3.22 12.55
CA ALA A 58 11.29 2.17 13.29
C ALA A 58 12.07 0.84 13.31
N PHE A 59 12.84 0.58 12.28
CA PHE A 59 13.61 -0.66 12.08
C PHE A 59 15.06 -0.36 11.67
N PRO A 60 15.89 0.20 12.56
CA PRO A 60 17.24 0.66 12.22
C PRO A 60 18.19 -0.46 11.80
N MET A 61 17.82 -1.72 12.03
CA MET A 61 18.61 -2.89 11.59
C MET A 61 18.35 -3.28 10.13
N ILE A 62 17.32 -2.73 9.48
CA ILE A 62 17.02 -2.98 8.06
C ILE A 62 17.81 -1.96 7.23
N GLY A 63 18.62 -2.46 6.30
CA GLY A 63 19.42 -1.61 5.42
C GLY A 63 18.58 -0.86 4.38
N MET A 64 19.16 0.19 3.83
CA MET A 64 18.45 1.10 2.91
C MET A 64 18.10 0.43 1.57
N THR A 65 18.91 -0.51 1.09
CA THR A 65 18.62 -1.28 -0.13
C THR A 65 17.35 -2.10 0.04
N THR A 66 17.23 -2.77 1.18
CA THR A 66 16.04 -3.54 1.56
C THR A 66 14.80 -2.65 1.65
N ILE A 67 14.90 -1.51 2.35
CA ILE A 67 13.80 -0.53 2.46
C ILE A 67 13.38 -0.01 1.08
N SER A 68 14.34 0.30 0.20
CA SER A 68 14.06 0.74 -1.17
C SER A 68 13.28 -0.31 -1.96
N THR A 69 13.69 -1.58 -1.86
CA THR A 69 12.99 -2.70 -2.50
C THR A 69 11.55 -2.83 -1.98
N MET A 70 11.36 -2.75 -0.66
CA MET A 70 10.02 -2.79 -0.05
C MET A 70 9.11 -1.68 -0.57
N LEU A 71 9.63 -0.46 -0.66
CA LEU A 71 8.86 0.69 -1.16
C LEU A 71 8.56 0.58 -2.65
N THR A 72 9.47 0.03 -3.44
CA THR A 72 9.26 -0.24 -4.87
C THR A 72 8.09 -1.22 -5.06
N VAL A 73 8.08 -2.31 -4.31
CA VAL A 73 6.98 -3.30 -4.28
C VAL A 73 5.67 -2.64 -3.85
N ALA A 74 5.68 -1.88 -2.76
CA ALA A 74 4.47 -1.24 -2.25
C ALA A 74 3.88 -0.24 -3.24
N ASN A 75 4.70 0.56 -3.91
CA ASN A 75 4.24 1.52 -4.90
C ASN A 75 3.68 0.83 -6.14
N ALA A 76 4.31 -0.24 -6.61
CA ALA A 76 3.79 -1.04 -7.72
C ALA A 76 2.40 -1.63 -7.41
N LEU A 77 2.19 -2.14 -6.21
CA LEU A 77 0.88 -2.64 -5.75
C LEU A 77 -0.16 -1.51 -5.66
N ARG A 78 0.22 -0.36 -5.12
CA ARG A 78 -0.66 0.81 -5.02
C ARG A 78 -1.06 1.32 -6.40
N ASP A 79 -0.13 1.37 -7.34
CA ASP A 79 -0.41 1.79 -8.71
C ASP A 79 -1.27 0.78 -9.47
N ALA A 80 -1.07 -0.51 -9.24
CA ALA A 80 -1.91 -1.56 -9.81
C ALA A 80 -3.36 -1.53 -9.28
N THR A 81 -3.54 -1.21 -7.99
CA THR A 81 -4.83 -1.24 -7.30
C THR A 81 -5.60 0.08 -7.43
N LEU A 82 -4.92 1.22 -7.25
CA LEU A 82 -5.54 2.54 -7.18
C LEU A 82 -5.35 3.34 -8.47
N GLY A 83 -4.61 2.82 -9.43
CA GLY A 83 -4.15 3.51 -10.61
C GLY A 83 -2.90 4.37 -10.35
N PRO A 84 -2.15 4.69 -11.40
CA PRO A 84 -0.94 5.48 -11.31
C PRO A 84 -1.26 6.91 -10.87
N LYS A 85 -0.29 7.54 -10.23
CA LYS A 85 -0.42 8.92 -9.76
C LYS A 85 -0.28 9.90 -10.91
N VAL A 86 -1.29 10.76 -11.10
CA VAL A 86 -1.31 11.84 -12.08
C VAL A 86 -1.48 13.16 -11.33
N GLY A 87 -0.41 13.93 -11.19
CA GLY A 87 -0.40 15.15 -10.39
C GLY A 87 -0.72 14.88 -8.91
N ARG A 88 -1.82 15.42 -8.41
CA ARG A 88 -2.27 15.25 -7.01
C ARG A 88 -3.30 14.13 -6.83
N ARG A 89 -3.74 13.45 -7.89
CA ARG A 89 -4.75 12.40 -7.86
C ARG A 89 -4.22 11.11 -8.46
N ARG A 90 -4.93 10.01 -8.26
CA ARG A 90 -4.70 8.73 -8.92
C ARG A 90 -5.70 8.54 -10.06
N ASP A 91 -5.22 7.94 -11.13
CA ASP A 91 -6.04 7.62 -12.30
C ASP A 91 -6.65 6.22 -12.13
N ALA A 92 -7.83 6.18 -11.52
CA ALA A 92 -8.53 4.93 -11.24
C ALA A 92 -8.96 4.17 -12.52
N SER A 93 -9.00 4.83 -13.69
CA SER A 93 -9.32 4.16 -14.96
C SER A 93 -8.20 3.23 -15.44
N ARG A 94 -7.00 3.38 -14.90
CA ARG A 94 -5.80 2.61 -15.25
C ARG A 94 -5.40 1.59 -14.19
N THR A 95 -6.36 1.04 -13.47
CA THR A 95 -6.12 -0.06 -12.53
C THR A 95 -6.04 -1.39 -13.27
N ASN A 96 -5.32 -2.35 -12.69
CA ASN A 96 -5.18 -3.69 -13.25
C ASN A 96 -6.24 -4.67 -12.73
N GLY A 97 -7.33 -4.18 -12.13
CA GLY A 97 -8.37 -5.02 -11.53
C GLY A 97 -7.94 -5.76 -10.25
N ILE A 98 -6.74 -5.47 -9.75
CA ILE A 98 -6.20 -6.05 -8.52
C ILE A 98 -6.76 -5.29 -7.33
N THR A 99 -7.27 -6.00 -6.33
CA THR A 99 -7.81 -5.41 -5.09
C THR A 99 -6.83 -5.46 -3.93
N ALA A 100 -5.62 -5.96 -4.14
CA ALA A 100 -4.57 -6.09 -3.14
C ALA A 100 -3.83 -4.77 -2.90
N LEU A 101 -3.95 -4.20 -1.72
CA LEU A 101 -3.37 -2.91 -1.37
C LEU A 101 -2.38 -3.03 -0.22
N LEU A 102 -1.08 -2.93 -0.51
CA LEU A 102 -0.05 -2.90 0.53
C LEU A 102 0.02 -1.50 1.17
N THR A 103 -0.65 -1.37 2.31
CA THR A 103 -0.68 -0.14 3.09
C THR A 103 0.63 0.07 3.85
N PHE A 104 0.80 1.25 4.47
CA PHE A 104 1.94 1.51 5.36
C PHE A 104 1.97 0.55 6.56
N ARG A 105 0.80 0.11 7.06
CA ARG A 105 0.71 -0.94 8.09
C ARG A 105 1.26 -2.28 7.58
N GLY A 106 0.93 -2.65 6.35
CA GLY A 106 1.48 -3.85 5.71
C GLY A 106 2.99 -3.77 5.53
N LEU A 107 3.54 -2.62 5.14
CA LEU A 107 4.99 -2.40 5.09
C LEU A 107 5.65 -2.60 6.46
N LYS A 108 5.06 -2.06 7.52
CA LYS A 108 5.57 -2.27 8.89
C LYS A 108 5.51 -3.75 9.29
N SER A 109 4.41 -4.44 8.97
CA SER A 109 4.28 -5.87 9.22
C SER A 109 5.36 -6.67 8.48
N TRP A 110 5.64 -6.32 7.23
CA TRP A 110 6.71 -6.95 6.44
C TRP A 110 8.09 -6.75 7.07
N ALA A 111 8.43 -5.52 7.46
CA ALA A 111 9.67 -5.22 8.20
C ALA A 111 9.77 -6.01 9.51
N ASP A 112 8.68 -6.11 10.27
CA ASP A 112 8.60 -6.84 11.53
C ASP A 112 8.86 -8.35 11.33
N GLN A 113 8.35 -8.94 10.22
CA GLN A 113 8.65 -10.33 9.88
C GLN A 113 10.14 -10.57 9.60
N MET A 114 10.83 -9.65 8.94
CA MET A 114 12.28 -9.75 8.72
C MET A 114 13.05 -9.75 10.04
N VAL A 115 12.68 -8.87 10.97
CA VAL A 115 13.30 -8.79 12.29
C VAL A 115 13.03 -10.07 13.09
N LYS A 116 11.78 -10.53 13.15
CA LYS A 116 11.38 -11.75 13.88
C LYS A 116 12.10 -13.01 13.38
N ARG A 117 12.41 -13.06 12.08
CA ARG A 117 13.12 -14.17 11.45
C ARG A 117 14.65 -13.98 11.43
N GLY A 118 15.18 -12.99 12.16
CA GLY A 118 16.62 -12.76 12.29
C GLY A 118 17.32 -12.42 10.96
N PHE A 119 16.59 -11.93 9.95
CA PHE A 119 17.09 -11.63 8.60
C PHE A 119 17.59 -12.84 7.80
N GLU A 120 17.21 -14.05 8.18
CA GLU A 120 17.59 -15.29 7.49
C GLU A 120 16.56 -15.71 6.41
N ALA A 121 15.32 -15.26 6.52
CA ALA A 121 14.28 -15.49 5.53
C ALA A 121 14.40 -14.52 4.35
N THR A 122 13.92 -14.93 3.18
CA THR A 122 13.88 -14.07 2.01
C THR A 122 12.86 -12.94 2.19
N LEU A 123 12.97 -11.89 1.36
CA LEU A 123 11.97 -10.83 1.34
C LEU A 123 10.59 -11.38 0.94
N GLU A 124 10.58 -12.37 0.04
CA GLU A 124 9.35 -13.03 -0.40
C GLU A 124 8.67 -13.80 0.73
N ASP A 125 9.41 -14.62 1.50
CA ASP A 125 8.86 -15.37 2.63
C ASP A 125 8.28 -14.45 3.72
N CYS A 126 8.95 -13.32 3.94
CA CYS A 126 8.47 -12.31 4.89
C CYS A 126 7.22 -11.59 4.36
N LEU A 127 7.17 -11.28 3.06
CA LEU A 127 6.01 -10.66 2.40
C LEU A 127 4.83 -11.63 2.34
N GLU A 128 5.09 -12.92 2.07
CA GLU A 128 4.08 -13.98 2.11
C GLU A 128 3.34 -13.97 3.44
N THR A 129 4.09 -14.04 4.54
CA THR A 129 3.51 -14.05 5.88
C THR A 129 2.81 -12.74 6.25
N ALA A 130 3.35 -11.60 5.81
CA ALA A 130 2.82 -10.29 6.18
C ALA A 130 1.60 -9.86 5.38
N PHE A 131 1.44 -10.38 4.15
CA PHE A 131 0.48 -9.84 3.21
C PHE A 131 -0.09 -10.85 2.22
N LEU A 132 0.76 -11.61 1.48
CA LEU A 132 0.31 -12.41 0.33
C LEU A 132 -0.60 -13.58 0.72
N ALA A 133 -0.34 -14.22 1.85
CA ALA A 133 -1.15 -15.35 2.34
C ALA A 133 -2.63 -15.00 2.58
N GLY A 134 -2.96 -13.71 2.71
CA GLY A 134 -4.34 -13.24 2.87
C GLY A 134 -5.06 -12.95 1.55
N LEU A 135 -4.42 -13.15 0.40
CA LEU A 135 -4.99 -12.87 -0.91
C LEU A 135 -5.74 -14.06 -1.48
N ASP A 136 -6.71 -13.79 -2.35
CA ASP A 136 -7.32 -14.83 -3.18
C ASP A 136 -6.33 -15.34 -4.24
N SER A 137 -6.55 -16.56 -4.73
CA SER A 137 -5.64 -17.25 -5.65
C SER A 137 -5.43 -16.49 -6.96
N GLN A 138 -6.45 -15.82 -7.49
CA GLN A 138 -6.35 -15.08 -8.74
C GLN A 138 -5.45 -13.84 -8.57
N THR A 139 -5.67 -13.08 -7.51
CA THR A 139 -4.83 -11.93 -7.16
C THR A 139 -3.39 -12.36 -6.88
N TYR A 140 -3.20 -13.45 -6.13
CA TYR A 140 -1.86 -14.00 -5.85
C TYR A 140 -1.11 -14.33 -7.15
N VAL A 141 -1.73 -15.06 -8.08
CA VAL A 141 -1.11 -15.41 -9.37
C VAL A 141 -0.80 -14.16 -10.20
N ALA A 142 -1.68 -13.16 -10.21
CA ALA A 142 -1.44 -11.90 -10.92
C ALA A 142 -0.24 -11.12 -10.36
N LEU A 143 0.07 -11.29 -9.08
CA LEU A 143 1.21 -10.64 -8.43
C LEU A 143 2.50 -11.45 -8.54
N MET A 144 2.45 -12.74 -8.25
CA MET A 144 3.62 -13.61 -8.02
C MET A 144 3.87 -14.63 -9.14
N GLY A 145 2.87 -14.90 -9.98
CA GLY A 145 3.01 -15.84 -11.11
C GLY A 145 4.03 -15.39 -12.15
N ASP A 146 4.27 -16.22 -13.15
CA ASP A 146 5.16 -15.93 -14.27
C ASP A 146 4.72 -14.63 -14.97
N GLY A 147 5.61 -13.63 -14.98
CA GLY A 147 5.29 -12.30 -15.46
C GLY A 147 4.39 -11.47 -14.55
N GLY A 148 4.18 -11.90 -13.31
CA GLY A 148 3.45 -11.14 -12.29
C GLY A 148 4.09 -9.79 -11.96
N ILE A 149 3.29 -8.89 -11.39
CA ILE A 149 3.70 -7.51 -11.15
C ILE A 149 4.94 -7.45 -10.26
N LEU A 150 4.97 -8.23 -9.17
CA LEU A 150 6.07 -8.17 -8.22
C LEU A 150 7.35 -8.78 -8.78
N ARG A 151 7.24 -9.82 -9.59
CA ARG A 151 8.40 -10.41 -10.31
C ARG A 151 9.01 -9.42 -11.30
N LYS A 152 8.19 -8.65 -12.02
CA LYS A 152 8.68 -7.61 -12.96
C LYS A 152 9.35 -6.45 -12.25
N VAL A 153 8.85 -6.05 -11.09
CA VAL A 153 9.27 -4.82 -10.40
C VAL A 153 10.46 -5.05 -9.49
N ALA A 154 10.46 -6.15 -8.75
CA ALA A 154 11.51 -6.46 -7.77
C ALA A 154 12.50 -7.54 -8.25
N GLY A 155 12.15 -8.29 -9.30
CA GLY A 155 13.03 -9.33 -9.89
C GLY A 155 13.54 -10.30 -8.83
N ASP A 156 14.84 -10.62 -8.91
CA ASP A 156 15.51 -11.53 -7.98
C ASP A 156 15.68 -10.97 -6.56
N ALA A 157 15.39 -9.67 -6.33
CA ALA A 157 15.54 -9.08 -5.01
C ALA A 157 14.60 -9.71 -3.97
N LEU A 158 13.40 -10.15 -4.38
CA LEU A 158 12.46 -10.84 -3.49
C LEU A 158 12.99 -12.18 -2.98
N SER A 159 13.77 -12.90 -3.80
CA SER A 159 14.35 -14.20 -3.45
C SER A 159 15.60 -14.09 -2.57
N LYS A 160 16.07 -12.89 -2.27
CA LYS A 160 17.22 -12.63 -1.42
C LYS A 160 16.81 -12.34 0.02
N THR A 161 17.69 -12.69 0.95
CA THR A 161 17.57 -12.24 2.34
C THR A 161 17.97 -10.76 2.45
N PRO A 162 17.55 -10.05 3.51
CA PRO A 162 18.02 -8.69 3.76
C PRO A 162 19.55 -8.57 3.83
N LYS A 163 20.22 -9.57 4.41
CA LYS A 163 21.70 -9.62 4.47
C LYS A 163 22.33 -9.69 3.08
N GLN A 164 21.80 -10.53 2.20
CA GLN A 164 22.29 -10.66 0.82
C GLN A 164 22.08 -9.39 -0.01
N LEU A 165 20.97 -8.65 0.23
CA LEU A 165 20.73 -7.39 -0.45
C LEU A 165 21.67 -6.27 -0.02
N GLU A 166 22.11 -6.28 1.23
CA GLU A 166 23.04 -5.28 1.78
C GLU A 166 24.51 -5.67 1.57
N GLY A 167 24.80 -6.80 0.89
CA GLY A 167 26.16 -7.26 0.64
C GLY A 167 26.89 -7.76 1.88
N LYS A 168 26.16 -8.30 2.86
CA LYS A 168 26.69 -8.80 4.14
C LYS A 168 26.59 -10.31 4.25
#